data_9e974913a4fd44095d0fd9a29e1bba84
#
_entry.id   9e974913a4fd44095d0fd9a29e1bba84
#
_cell.length_a   1.000
_cell.length_b   1.000
_cell.length_c   1.000
_cell.angle_alpha   90.00
_cell.angle_beta   90.00
_cell.angle_gamma   90.00
#
_symmetry.space_group_name_H-M   'P 1'
#
loop_
_entity.id
_entity.type
_entity.pdbx_description
1 polymer ?
#
loop_
_entity_poly.entity_id
_entity_poly.type
_entity_poly.pdbx_seq_one_letter_code
_entity_poly.pdbx_strand_id
1 'polypeptide(L)'
;MKKALIIFFLFFSFNSTYASPKTISALEEGGKLIFIRHAYAPGGGDPDNLDIKDCSTQRNIDATGIEQAKRIGQFFRDNEISIDSVFSSEWCRCKDTAKNAFGDYETFNALNSFFSSKFAKNKDKQMKDLKSFVKSWNGKKNIVFVTHYVVISEALNNTVSSGAIIVADKNFKVIGTVETN
;
A
#
# COMPACT_ATOMS: atom_id res chain seq x y z
N MET A 1 28.15 -38.58 37.65
CA MET A 1 27.18 -38.39 36.55
C MET A 1 27.04 -36.89 36.25
N LYS A 2 27.61 -36.39 35.15
CA LYS A 2 27.55 -34.96 34.78
C LYS A 2 26.25 -34.71 33.99
N LYS A 3 25.32 -33.93 34.52
CA LYS A 3 24.12 -33.51 33.79
C LYS A 3 24.48 -32.39 32.81
N ALA A 4 24.39 -32.66 31.52
CA ALA A 4 24.52 -31.65 30.48
C ALA A 4 23.24 -30.84 30.41
N LEU A 5 23.35 -29.51 30.62
CA LEU A 5 22.26 -28.55 30.46
C LEU A 5 22.19 -28.18 28.97
N ILE A 6 21.17 -28.66 28.26
CA ILE A 6 20.91 -28.30 26.87
C ILE A 6 20.13 -26.95 26.89
N ILE A 7 20.81 -25.85 26.54
CA ILE A 7 20.20 -24.56 26.37
C ILE A 7 19.59 -24.52 24.94
N PHE A 8 18.26 -24.52 24.89
CA PHE A 8 17.51 -24.40 23.63
C PHE A 8 17.45 -22.90 23.23
N PHE A 9 18.27 -22.51 22.28
CA PHE A 9 18.18 -21.18 21.67
C PHE A 9 16.96 -21.13 20.76
N LEU A 10 15.87 -20.48 21.21
CA LEU A 10 14.75 -20.10 20.37
C LEU A 10 15.20 -18.98 19.43
N PHE A 11 15.48 -19.34 18.18
CA PHE A 11 15.64 -18.36 17.11
C PHE A 11 14.27 -17.72 16.82
N PHE A 12 14.03 -16.53 17.35
CA PHE A 12 12.95 -15.67 16.88
C PHE A 12 13.37 -15.14 15.50
N SER A 13 12.78 -15.68 14.44
CA SER A 13 12.88 -15.10 13.10
C SER A 13 12.07 -13.81 13.10
N PHE A 14 12.72 -12.67 13.26
CA PHE A 14 12.12 -11.39 12.96
C PHE A 14 11.95 -11.30 11.45
N ASN A 15 10.71 -11.32 10.96
CA ASN A 15 10.39 -10.93 9.60
C ASN A 15 10.64 -9.41 9.50
N SER A 16 11.85 -9.03 9.13
CA SER A 16 12.20 -7.63 8.94
C SER A 16 11.71 -7.17 7.58
N THR A 17 10.97 -6.10 7.56
CA THR A 17 10.62 -5.35 6.35
C THR A 17 11.90 -4.70 5.83
N TYR A 18 12.46 -5.19 4.70
CA TYR A 18 13.70 -4.65 4.16
C TYR A 18 13.42 -3.63 3.06
N ALA A 19 13.78 -2.38 3.33
CA ALA A 19 13.94 -1.36 2.31
C ALA A 19 15.42 -1.14 2.02
N SER A 20 15.77 -0.81 0.78
CA SER A 20 17.15 -0.42 0.49
C SER A 20 17.50 0.90 1.19
N PRO A 21 18.77 1.13 1.60
CA PRO A 21 19.18 2.42 2.17
C PRO A 21 18.82 3.62 1.27
N LYS A 22 18.91 3.45 -0.04
CA LYS A 22 18.50 4.46 -1.03
C LYS A 22 17.00 4.78 -0.94
N THR A 23 16.15 3.76 -0.72
CA THR A 23 14.70 3.96 -0.60
C THR A 23 14.36 4.70 0.69
N ILE A 24 15.01 4.34 1.81
CA ILE A 24 14.84 5.04 3.09
C ILE A 24 15.27 6.50 2.96
N SER A 25 16.47 6.77 2.46
CA SER A 25 16.96 8.15 2.27
C SER A 25 16.01 8.98 1.40
N ALA A 26 15.46 8.41 0.32
CA ALA A 26 14.48 9.10 -0.50
C ALA A 26 13.19 9.44 0.28
N LEU A 27 12.71 8.54 1.12
CA LEU A 27 11.52 8.77 1.96
C LEU A 27 11.75 9.83 3.04
N GLU A 28 12.95 9.86 3.64
CA GLU A 28 13.36 10.88 4.62
C GLU A 28 13.45 12.28 4.00
N GLU A 29 13.94 12.39 2.76
CA GLU A 29 13.96 13.66 2.01
C GLU A 29 12.56 14.24 1.78
N GLY A 30 11.50 13.41 1.74
CA GLY A 30 10.15 13.81 1.40
C GLY A 30 9.94 14.03 -0.10
N GLY A 31 8.74 14.50 -0.47
CA GLY A 31 8.39 14.81 -1.86
C GLY A 31 8.25 13.59 -2.76
N LYS A 32 7.97 12.43 -2.18
CA LYS A 32 7.79 11.17 -2.92
C LYS A 32 6.33 10.76 -3.00
N LEU A 33 5.99 10.09 -4.10
CA LEU A 33 4.74 9.37 -4.25
C LEU A 33 4.94 7.96 -3.70
N ILE A 34 4.09 7.57 -2.76
CA ILE A 34 4.15 6.26 -2.11
C ILE A 34 2.88 5.49 -2.48
N PHE A 35 3.03 4.50 -3.34
CA PHE A 35 1.92 3.62 -3.71
C PHE A 35 1.96 2.35 -2.87
N ILE A 36 0.84 2.02 -2.24
CA ILE A 36 0.68 0.81 -1.43
C ILE A 36 -0.45 -0.02 -2.05
N ARG A 37 -0.12 -1.24 -2.50
CA ARG A 37 -1.18 -2.19 -2.80
C ARG A 37 -1.89 -2.57 -1.51
N HIS A 38 -3.22 -2.57 -1.51
CA HIS A 38 -3.98 -3.00 -0.34
C HIS A 38 -3.40 -4.27 0.29
N ALA A 39 -3.49 -4.39 1.60
CA ALA A 39 -3.03 -5.55 2.35
C ALA A 39 -3.71 -6.86 1.88
N TYR A 40 -3.18 -7.98 2.32
CA TYR A 40 -3.67 -9.30 1.94
C TYR A 40 -5.18 -9.40 2.12
N ALA A 41 -5.85 -9.81 1.05
CA ALA A 41 -7.27 -10.09 1.03
C ALA A 41 -7.43 -11.47 0.37
N PRO A 42 -7.95 -12.49 1.08
CA PRO A 42 -8.06 -13.85 0.57
C PRO A 42 -8.98 -13.94 -0.64
N GLY A 43 -8.76 -14.95 -1.49
CA GLY A 43 -9.55 -15.20 -2.70
C GLY A 43 -9.09 -14.40 -3.92
N GLY A 44 -9.83 -14.56 -5.01
CA GLY A 44 -9.53 -13.96 -6.32
C GLY A 44 -10.72 -13.16 -6.86
N GLY A 45 -10.51 -11.88 -7.15
CA GLY A 45 -11.56 -11.01 -7.66
C GLY A 45 -12.56 -10.54 -6.59
N ASP A 46 -13.48 -9.70 -6.99
CA ASP A 46 -14.65 -9.32 -6.19
C ASP A 46 -15.87 -10.13 -6.65
N PRO A 47 -16.88 -10.36 -5.80
CA PRO A 47 -18.15 -11.02 -6.20
C PRO A 47 -18.88 -10.24 -7.30
N ASP A 48 -19.71 -10.95 -8.08
CA ASP A 48 -20.45 -10.34 -9.20
C ASP A 48 -21.44 -9.25 -8.75
N ASN A 49 -21.96 -9.37 -7.52
CA ASN A 49 -22.86 -8.39 -6.91
C ASN A 49 -22.15 -7.21 -6.23
N LEU A 50 -20.86 -7.00 -6.55
CA LEU A 50 -20.06 -5.90 -5.97
C LEU A 50 -20.79 -4.56 -6.01
N ASP A 51 -20.99 -3.99 -4.83
CA ASP A 51 -21.31 -2.57 -4.58
C ASP A 51 -20.17 -1.92 -3.78
N ILE A 52 -19.60 -0.83 -4.30
CA ILE A 52 -18.50 -0.09 -3.64
C ILE A 52 -18.95 0.49 -2.29
N LYS A 53 -20.24 0.77 -2.13
CA LYS A 53 -20.80 1.32 -0.90
C LYS A 53 -21.08 0.29 0.18
N ASP A 54 -21.13 -1.00 -0.19
CA ASP A 54 -21.41 -2.09 0.73
C ASP A 54 -20.24 -3.06 0.84
N CYS A 55 -19.51 -2.98 1.95
CA CYS A 55 -18.34 -3.85 2.19
C CYS A 55 -18.69 -5.33 2.26
N SER A 56 -19.92 -5.71 2.58
CA SER A 56 -20.35 -7.11 2.64
C SER A 56 -20.38 -7.77 1.27
N THR A 57 -20.42 -6.98 0.19
CA THR A 57 -20.41 -7.45 -1.20
C THR A 57 -19.01 -7.44 -1.83
N GLN A 58 -17.97 -7.18 -1.04
CA GLN A 58 -16.60 -7.02 -1.52
C GLN A 58 -15.69 -8.12 -0.98
N ARG A 59 -14.61 -8.37 -1.71
CA ARG A 59 -13.46 -9.10 -1.18
C ARG A 59 -12.67 -8.20 -0.24
N ASN A 60 -12.66 -8.52 1.05
CA ASN A 60 -12.05 -7.70 2.11
C ASN A 60 -10.75 -8.32 2.63
N ILE A 61 -9.96 -7.53 3.36
CA ILE A 61 -8.81 -8.06 4.12
C ILE A 61 -9.34 -8.90 5.30
N ASP A 62 -8.56 -9.92 5.69
CA ASP A 62 -8.80 -10.73 6.88
C ASP A 62 -7.86 -10.31 8.03
N ALA A 63 -7.80 -11.12 9.09
CA ALA A 63 -6.91 -10.86 10.22
C ALA A 63 -5.43 -10.76 9.78
N THR A 64 -5.00 -11.58 8.82
CA THR A 64 -3.64 -11.54 8.26
C THR A 64 -3.37 -10.20 7.56
N GLY A 65 -4.34 -9.75 6.75
CA GLY A 65 -4.26 -8.46 6.08
C GLY A 65 -4.27 -7.28 7.06
N ILE A 66 -5.05 -7.35 8.13
CA ILE A 66 -5.04 -6.33 9.20
C ILE A 66 -3.66 -6.22 9.84
N GLU A 67 -3.05 -7.36 10.21
CA GLU A 67 -1.69 -7.34 10.78
C GLU A 67 -0.64 -6.86 9.76
N GLN A 68 -0.77 -7.20 8.49
CA GLN A 68 0.09 -6.64 7.44
C GLN A 68 -0.08 -5.12 7.32
N ALA A 69 -1.30 -4.60 7.36
CA ALA A 69 -1.56 -3.16 7.34
C ALA A 69 -0.92 -2.43 8.55
N LYS A 70 -0.99 -3.03 9.74
CA LYS A 70 -0.31 -2.49 10.94
C LYS A 70 1.22 -2.45 10.76
N ARG A 71 1.82 -3.51 10.18
CA ARG A 71 3.28 -3.54 9.87
C ARG A 71 3.66 -2.46 8.86
N ILE A 72 2.82 -2.20 7.86
CA ILE A 72 3.02 -1.08 6.94
C ILE A 72 3.13 0.23 7.74
N GLY A 73 2.15 0.53 8.59
CA GLY A 73 2.18 1.74 9.41
C GLY A 73 3.37 1.79 10.36
N GLN A 74 3.77 0.66 10.94
CA GLN A 74 4.94 0.56 11.81
C GLN A 74 6.23 0.90 11.06
N PHE A 75 6.40 0.43 9.82
CA PHE A 75 7.54 0.78 8.97
C PHE A 75 7.74 2.30 8.84
N PHE A 76 6.66 3.06 8.62
CA PHE A 76 6.73 4.52 8.53
C PHE A 76 7.09 5.19 9.86
N ARG A 77 6.57 4.69 10.96
CA ARG A 77 6.88 5.21 12.32
C ARG A 77 8.32 4.92 12.73
N ASP A 78 8.78 3.69 12.52
CA ASP A 78 10.14 3.25 12.91
C ASP A 78 11.25 3.98 12.12
N ASN A 79 10.95 4.42 10.90
CA ASN A 79 11.86 5.19 10.06
C ASN A 79 11.56 6.70 10.08
N GLU A 80 10.71 7.19 10.97
CA GLU A 80 10.34 8.59 11.13
C GLU A 80 9.93 9.30 9.82
N ILE A 81 9.31 8.55 8.90
CA ILE A 81 8.96 9.03 7.55
C ILE A 81 7.76 9.99 7.63
N SER A 82 8.00 11.25 7.28
CA SER A 82 6.96 12.28 7.24
C SER A 82 6.00 12.08 6.08
N ILE A 83 4.69 12.03 6.38
CA ILE A 83 3.59 11.94 5.41
C ILE A 83 2.76 13.22 5.49
N ASP A 84 2.39 13.77 4.32
CA ASP A 84 1.50 14.93 4.20
C ASP A 84 0.03 14.49 4.24
N SER A 85 -0.33 13.55 3.37
CA SER A 85 -1.70 13.06 3.23
C SER A 85 -1.70 11.59 2.81
N VAL A 86 -2.75 10.89 3.21
CA VAL A 86 -3.04 9.50 2.83
C VAL A 86 -4.33 9.47 2.04
N PHE A 87 -4.27 9.00 0.81
CA PHE A 87 -5.43 8.76 -0.06
C PHE A 87 -5.66 7.28 -0.25
N SER A 88 -6.92 6.89 -0.27
CA SER A 88 -7.34 5.51 -0.47
C SER A 88 -8.33 5.38 -1.62
N SER A 89 -8.25 4.27 -2.35
CA SER A 89 -9.37 3.79 -3.15
C SER A 89 -10.64 3.65 -2.29
N GLU A 90 -11.81 3.78 -2.91
CA GLU A 90 -13.11 3.62 -2.23
C GLU A 90 -13.44 2.15 -1.87
N TRP A 91 -12.68 1.16 -2.37
CA TRP A 91 -12.82 -0.25 -1.99
C TRP A 91 -12.49 -0.47 -0.52
N CYS A 92 -13.30 -1.28 0.16
CA CYS A 92 -13.17 -1.51 1.61
C CYS A 92 -11.80 -2.05 1.99
N ARG A 93 -11.21 -3.00 1.23
CA ARG A 93 -9.85 -3.51 1.49
C ARG A 93 -8.77 -2.42 1.46
N CYS A 94 -8.94 -1.38 0.62
CA CYS A 94 -8.00 -0.25 0.60
C CYS A 94 -8.23 0.68 1.79
N LYS A 95 -9.50 0.99 2.09
CA LYS A 95 -9.88 1.80 3.26
C LYS A 95 -9.41 1.16 4.56
N ASP A 96 -9.61 -0.15 4.71
CA ASP A 96 -9.18 -0.89 5.90
C ASP A 96 -7.65 -0.94 6.00
N THR A 97 -6.94 -1.08 4.86
CA THR A 97 -5.48 -0.99 4.84
C THR A 97 -5.02 0.40 5.29
N ALA A 98 -5.56 1.48 4.72
CA ALA A 98 -5.21 2.84 5.08
C ALA A 98 -5.52 3.14 6.55
N LYS A 99 -6.71 2.73 7.04
CA LYS A 99 -7.15 2.90 8.42
C LYS A 99 -6.21 2.21 9.42
N ASN A 100 -5.85 0.96 9.18
CA ASN A 100 -5.01 0.19 10.09
C ASN A 100 -3.54 0.63 10.05
N ALA A 101 -3.05 1.14 8.92
CA ALA A 101 -1.68 1.62 8.78
C ALA A 101 -1.49 3.04 9.32
N PHE A 102 -2.39 3.95 8.98
CA PHE A 102 -2.19 5.40 9.16
C PHE A 102 -3.26 6.09 10.04
N GLY A 103 -4.38 5.44 10.30
CA GLY A 103 -5.52 6.02 11.04
C GLY A 103 -6.42 6.85 10.13
N ASP A 104 -6.00 8.05 9.74
CA ASP A 104 -6.79 8.96 8.93
C ASP A 104 -6.41 8.86 7.44
N TYR A 105 -7.41 8.99 6.57
CA TYR A 105 -7.25 9.00 5.11
C TYR A 105 -8.44 9.68 4.43
N GLU A 106 -8.23 10.10 3.20
CA GLU A 106 -9.29 10.56 2.30
C GLU A 106 -9.51 9.56 1.17
N THR A 107 -10.74 9.41 0.69
CA THR A 107 -11.00 8.60 -0.50
C THR A 107 -10.74 9.40 -1.77
N PHE A 108 -10.11 8.74 -2.74
CA PHE A 108 -9.84 9.32 -4.04
C PHE A 108 -10.18 8.31 -5.14
N ASN A 109 -11.20 8.60 -5.94
CA ASN A 109 -11.74 7.67 -6.94
C ASN A 109 -10.73 7.34 -8.06
N ALA A 110 -9.72 8.19 -8.31
CA ALA A 110 -8.65 7.88 -9.23
C ALA A 110 -7.80 6.66 -8.83
N LEU A 111 -7.89 6.23 -7.56
CA LEU A 111 -7.23 5.05 -7.03
C LEU A 111 -8.08 3.77 -7.09
N ASN A 112 -9.30 3.86 -7.61
CA ASN A 112 -10.22 2.75 -7.69
C ASN A 112 -9.77 1.67 -8.69
N SER A 113 -10.13 0.41 -8.42
CA SER A 113 -9.82 -0.69 -9.32
C SER A 113 -10.60 -0.57 -10.63
N PHE A 114 -9.91 -0.73 -11.74
CA PHE A 114 -10.50 -0.90 -13.08
C PHE A 114 -10.22 -2.31 -13.65
N PHE A 115 -9.95 -3.30 -12.78
CA PHE A 115 -9.67 -4.68 -13.18
C PHE A 115 -10.87 -5.35 -13.83
N SER A 116 -12.05 -5.25 -13.21
CA SER A 116 -13.28 -5.83 -13.73
C SER A 116 -13.74 -5.08 -14.98
N SER A 117 -14.32 -5.80 -15.96
CA SER A 117 -14.90 -5.22 -17.18
C SER A 117 -15.93 -4.12 -16.88
N LYS A 118 -16.67 -4.23 -15.77
CA LYS A 118 -17.61 -3.21 -15.27
C LYS A 118 -16.95 -1.85 -15.06
N PHE A 119 -15.68 -1.81 -14.65
CA PHE A 119 -14.95 -0.60 -14.30
C PHE A 119 -13.82 -0.25 -15.28
N ALA A 120 -13.49 -1.14 -16.24
CA ALA A 120 -12.38 -0.95 -17.17
C ALA A 120 -12.44 0.37 -17.96
N LYS A 121 -13.65 0.85 -18.29
CA LYS A 121 -13.89 2.13 -18.98
C LYS A 121 -13.43 3.36 -18.20
N ASN A 122 -13.20 3.24 -16.89
CA ASN A 122 -12.80 4.34 -16.03
C ASN A 122 -11.28 4.60 -16.05
N LYS A 123 -10.48 3.65 -16.58
CA LYS A 123 -9.01 3.66 -16.51
C LYS A 123 -8.42 5.00 -16.95
N ASP A 124 -8.74 5.42 -18.17
CA ASP A 124 -8.08 6.61 -18.78
C ASP A 124 -8.40 7.88 -17.98
N LYS A 125 -9.66 8.03 -17.54
CA LYS A 125 -10.07 9.16 -16.69
C LYS A 125 -9.36 9.11 -15.34
N GLN A 126 -9.31 7.96 -14.68
CA GLN A 126 -8.66 7.81 -13.38
C GLN A 126 -7.16 8.12 -13.46
N MET A 127 -6.46 7.63 -14.48
CA MET A 127 -5.04 7.94 -14.69
C MET A 127 -4.79 9.41 -15.00
N LYS A 128 -5.67 10.05 -15.76
CA LYS A 128 -5.61 11.50 -16.00
C LYS A 128 -5.81 12.29 -14.71
N ASP A 129 -6.80 11.92 -13.90
CA ASP A 129 -7.12 12.59 -12.63
C ASP A 129 -5.95 12.45 -11.64
N LEU A 130 -5.38 11.24 -11.51
CA LEU A 130 -4.21 10.97 -10.66
C LEU A 130 -3.01 11.84 -11.07
N LYS A 131 -2.68 11.86 -12.37
CA LYS A 131 -1.57 12.67 -12.89
C LYS A 131 -1.81 14.17 -12.68
N SER A 132 -3.04 14.64 -12.88
CA SER A 132 -3.41 16.04 -12.64
C SER A 132 -3.28 16.41 -11.17
N PHE A 133 -3.72 15.54 -10.27
CA PHE A 133 -3.57 15.72 -8.83
C PHE A 133 -2.09 15.82 -8.42
N VAL A 134 -1.26 14.89 -8.86
CA VAL A 134 0.19 14.89 -8.58
C VAL A 134 0.87 16.15 -9.14
N LYS A 135 0.46 16.62 -10.31
CA LYS A 135 1.00 17.86 -10.91
C LYS A 135 0.72 19.09 -10.04
N SER A 136 -0.47 19.17 -9.42
CA SER A 136 -0.86 20.29 -8.55
C SER A 136 -0.31 20.18 -7.12
N TRP A 137 0.12 19.01 -6.70
CA TRP A 137 0.66 18.78 -5.36
C TRP A 137 2.01 19.51 -5.15
N ASN A 138 2.20 20.09 -3.96
CA ASN A 138 3.38 20.93 -3.66
C ASN A 138 4.72 20.17 -3.62
N GLY A 139 4.69 18.84 -3.40
CA GLY A 139 5.89 17.99 -3.41
C GLY A 139 6.85 18.18 -2.23
N LYS A 140 6.42 18.75 -1.11
CA LYS A 140 7.30 19.00 0.04
C LYS A 140 7.46 17.79 0.96
N LYS A 141 6.35 17.16 1.34
CA LYS A 141 6.33 15.93 2.14
C LYS A 141 5.88 14.76 1.27
N ASN A 142 5.99 13.54 1.78
CA ASN A 142 5.51 12.35 1.06
C ASN A 142 3.98 12.29 1.04
N ILE A 143 3.42 11.71 -0.03
CA ILE A 143 2.01 11.44 -0.17
C ILE A 143 1.78 9.94 -0.38
N VAL A 144 0.79 9.37 0.29
CA VAL A 144 0.48 7.94 0.24
C VAL A 144 -0.79 7.70 -0.56
N PHE A 145 -0.75 6.72 -1.45
CA PHE A 145 -1.86 6.21 -2.26
C PHE A 145 -2.07 4.72 -1.97
N VAL A 146 -3.11 4.38 -1.19
CA VAL A 146 -3.50 2.98 -0.96
C VAL A 146 -4.46 2.55 -2.06
N THR A 147 -4.05 1.60 -2.88
CA THR A 147 -4.74 1.28 -4.13
C THR A 147 -4.61 -0.21 -4.53
N HIS A 148 -4.81 -0.51 -5.79
CA HIS A 148 -4.85 -1.84 -6.40
C HIS A 148 -3.67 -2.06 -7.35
N TYR A 149 -3.29 -3.33 -7.56
CA TYR A 149 -2.19 -3.66 -8.46
C TYR A 149 -2.38 -3.10 -9.88
N VAL A 150 -3.62 -3.05 -10.39
CA VAL A 150 -3.89 -2.52 -11.74
C VAL A 150 -3.60 -1.04 -11.85
N VAL A 151 -3.86 -0.24 -10.81
CA VAL A 151 -3.54 1.19 -10.77
C VAL A 151 -2.03 1.39 -10.68
N ILE A 152 -1.36 0.61 -9.82
CA ILE A 152 0.10 0.64 -9.68
C ILE A 152 0.78 0.26 -11.00
N SER A 153 0.32 -0.82 -11.62
CA SER A 153 0.87 -1.29 -12.90
C SER A 153 0.72 -0.24 -14.00
N GLU A 154 -0.44 0.39 -14.10
CA GLU A 154 -0.68 1.43 -15.12
C GLU A 154 0.10 2.73 -14.84
N ALA A 155 0.20 3.13 -13.57
CA ALA A 155 0.87 4.38 -13.20
C ALA A 155 2.40 4.26 -13.22
N LEU A 156 2.96 3.11 -12.80
CA LEU A 156 4.38 2.95 -12.52
C LEU A 156 5.05 1.88 -13.41
N ASN A 157 4.31 1.22 -14.29
CA ASN A 157 4.77 0.06 -15.05
C ASN A 157 5.46 -1.00 -14.15
N ASN A 158 4.85 -1.28 -13.00
CA ASN A 158 5.40 -2.19 -11.98
C ASN A 158 4.29 -3.07 -11.40
N THR A 159 4.63 -4.30 -11.03
CA THR A 159 3.72 -5.25 -10.37
C THR A 159 4.23 -5.58 -8.98
N VAL A 160 3.31 -5.70 -8.01
CA VAL A 160 3.66 -5.90 -6.61
C VAL A 160 2.72 -6.85 -5.89
N SER A 161 3.23 -7.50 -4.85
CA SER A 161 2.47 -8.29 -3.89
C SER A 161 1.51 -7.43 -3.07
N SER A 162 0.56 -8.06 -2.37
CA SER A 162 -0.30 -7.37 -1.42
C SER A 162 0.53 -6.77 -0.28
N GLY A 163 0.21 -5.55 0.11
CA GLY A 163 0.92 -4.81 1.16
C GLY A 163 2.25 -4.19 0.73
N ALA A 164 2.78 -4.51 -0.45
CA ALA A 164 4.02 -3.90 -0.92
C ALA A 164 3.90 -2.38 -1.10
N ILE A 165 4.98 -1.69 -0.78
CA ILE A 165 5.13 -0.24 -0.88
C ILE A 165 6.05 0.08 -2.05
N ILE A 166 5.61 0.90 -2.99
CA ILE A 166 6.46 1.43 -4.07
C ILE A 166 6.68 2.92 -3.84
N VAL A 167 7.92 3.33 -3.88
CA VAL A 167 8.33 4.72 -3.79
C VAL A 167 8.70 5.23 -5.17
N ALA A 168 8.10 6.32 -5.59
CA ALA A 168 8.35 6.96 -6.88
C ALA A 168 8.58 8.47 -6.72
N ASP A 169 9.26 9.06 -7.69
CA ASP A 169 9.35 10.52 -7.78
C ASP A 169 8.06 11.14 -8.37
N LYS A 170 8.01 12.46 -8.41
CA LYS A 170 6.87 13.23 -8.93
C LYS A 170 6.57 12.98 -10.42
N ASN A 171 7.52 12.40 -11.16
CA ASN A 171 7.36 11.99 -12.55
C ASN A 171 6.96 10.51 -12.69
N PHE A 172 6.52 9.85 -11.61
CA PHE A 172 6.16 8.44 -11.55
C PHE A 172 7.32 7.47 -11.84
N LYS A 173 8.57 7.92 -11.74
CA LYS A 173 9.75 7.05 -11.86
C LYS A 173 10.00 6.34 -10.54
N VAL A 174 9.98 5.01 -10.57
CA VAL A 174 10.21 4.17 -9.38
C VAL A 174 11.64 4.35 -8.84
N ILE A 175 11.75 4.58 -7.54
CA ILE A 175 13.00 4.72 -6.78
C ILE A 175 13.32 3.40 -6.07
N GLY A 176 12.31 2.74 -5.49
CA GLY A 176 12.46 1.47 -4.80
C GLY A 176 11.14 0.87 -4.35
N THR A 177 11.21 -0.36 -3.86
CA THR A 177 10.07 -1.14 -3.35
C THR A 177 10.41 -1.69 -1.96
N VAL A 178 9.41 -1.80 -1.09
CA VAL A 178 9.51 -2.41 0.23
C VAL A 178 8.43 -3.49 0.35
N GLU A 179 8.84 -4.71 0.66
CA GLU A 179 7.94 -5.81 0.95
C GLU A 179 7.59 -5.83 2.46
N THR A 180 6.32 -6.08 2.79
CA THR A 180 5.80 -6.05 4.18
C THR A 180 5.18 -7.39 4.61
N ASN A 181 5.69 -8.49 4.09
CA ASN A 181 5.19 -9.85 4.34
C ASN A 181 5.42 -10.32 5.78
#